data_3ca38662e5555012a40c0f47d6e4257e
#
_entry.id   3ca38662e5555012a40c0f47d6e4257e
#
_cell.length_a   1.000
_cell.length_b   1.000
_cell.length_c   1.000
_cell.angle_alpha   90.00
_cell.angle_beta   90.00
_cell.angle_gamma   90.00
#
_symmetry.space_group_name_H-M   'P 1'
#
loop_
_entity.id
_entity.type
_entity.pdbx_description
1 polymer ?
#
loop_
_entity_poly.entity_id
_entity_poly.type
_entity_poly.pdbx_seq_one_letter_code
_entity_poly.pdbx_strand_id
1 'polypeptide(L)'
;MEYRQLGHSGLKVSLHTLGTMNFSGEGFFNMAGAVSLADGKKLVDLAVDHGVNLFDTSNAYTTGKSEEALGTLLKGRSDQLLVGTKVRFGMGKGPNEQGLSRFHLIHECEASLKRLQRDHIDIYYLHQWDGLTPVDETMAALDTLVRHGKVRYIGCSNFSGWHIMKCMMAADQHNFQKFVVQQIHYTIEAREAENELMPIALDQGVGIQVWSPIAGGLLSGKFRRNVTPEVSRHVSGWSEPPIRDEERLYRIIDALVQVGDARGVSAAQVALAWLAGRPGVASLIIGARNEAQLKDNLASVSLVLAADERKVLDEVSVQPLIYPYWHQNNTAAERLGAADLALHGPHLAKRQPRM
;
A
#
# COMPACT_ATOMS: atom_id res chain seq x y z
N MET A 1 0.20 -0.49 -19.37
CA MET A 1 0.34 -0.05 -17.96
C MET A 1 0.05 1.45 -17.87
N GLU A 2 -0.69 1.88 -16.87
CA GLU A 2 -0.87 3.28 -16.50
C GLU A 2 0.25 3.72 -15.55
N TYR A 3 0.76 4.95 -15.71
CA TYR A 3 1.76 5.53 -14.82
C TYR A 3 1.19 6.77 -14.14
N ARG A 4 1.34 6.88 -12.83
CA ARG A 4 0.87 7.98 -12.02
C ARG A 4 2.01 8.68 -11.31
N GLN A 5 1.87 9.97 -11.11
CA GLN A 5 2.80 10.75 -10.31
C GLN A 5 2.67 10.32 -8.84
N LEU A 6 3.80 10.12 -8.16
CA LEU A 6 3.82 9.71 -6.76
C LEU A 6 3.74 10.95 -5.85
N GLY A 7 2.54 11.30 -5.45
CA GLY A 7 2.26 12.53 -4.71
C GLY A 7 2.72 13.77 -5.50
N HIS A 8 3.15 14.81 -4.80
CA HIS A 8 3.72 16.02 -5.39
C HIS A 8 5.21 15.89 -5.74
N SER A 9 5.68 14.67 -6.05
CA SER A 9 7.03 14.45 -6.55
C SER A 9 7.05 14.38 -8.09
N GLY A 10 8.22 14.49 -8.70
CA GLY A 10 8.41 14.26 -10.14
C GLY A 10 8.42 12.77 -10.55
N LEU A 11 8.40 11.85 -9.58
CA LEU A 11 8.50 10.41 -9.84
C LEU A 11 7.20 9.85 -10.37
N LYS A 12 7.27 9.11 -11.48
CA LYS A 12 6.13 8.34 -12.03
C LYS A 12 6.29 6.86 -11.73
N VAL A 13 5.28 6.28 -11.14
CA VAL A 13 5.20 4.86 -10.81
C VAL A 13 4.06 4.19 -11.56
N SER A 14 4.22 2.90 -11.86
CA SER A 14 3.15 2.09 -12.44
C SER A 14 1.99 1.94 -11.45
N LEU A 15 0.77 1.91 -11.97
CA LEU A 15 -0.44 1.69 -11.16
C LEU A 15 -0.37 0.40 -10.34
N HIS A 16 0.32 -0.62 -10.85
CA HIS A 16 0.65 -1.81 -10.08
C HIS A 16 2.13 -1.82 -9.70
N THR A 17 2.41 -2.10 -8.44
CA THR A 17 3.73 -2.41 -7.88
C THR A 17 3.81 -3.90 -7.61
N LEU A 18 4.88 -4.58 -7.98
CA LEU A 18 5.08 -5.98 -7.59
C LEU A 18 5.61 -6.07 -6.16
N GLY A 19 4.79 -6.61 -5.24
CA GLY A 19 5.19 -6.90 -3.87
C GLY A 19 5.93 -8.24 -3.77
N THR A 20 7.04 -8.26 -3.05
CA THR A 20 7.94 -9.43 -2.95
C THR A 20 7.98 -10.07 -1.56
N MET A 21 7.03 -9.78 -0.69
CA MET A 21 6.98 -10.30 0.70
C MET A 21 7.07 -11.84 0.78
N ASN A 22 6.56 -12.54 -0.23
CA ASN A 22 6.56 -13.99 -0.32
C ASN A 22 7.77 -14.57 -1.09
N PHE A 23 8.69 -13.73 -1.57
CA PHE A 23 9.90 -14.23 -2.24
C PHE A 23 10.85 -14.84 -1.20
N SER A 24 11.38 -16.03 -1.52
CA SER A 24 12.22 -16.82 -0.61
C SER A 24 11.55 -17.10 0.74
N GLY A 25 10.22 -17.28 0.77
CA GLY A 25 9.41 -17.44 1.98
C GLY A 25 9.94 -18.55 2.89
N GLU A 26 10.48 -18.15 4.05
CA GLU A 26 10.89 -19.02 5.14
C GLU A 26 10.30 -18.48 6.46
N GLY A 27 10.22 -19.34 7.47
CA GLY A 27 9.71 -18.96 8.77
C GLY A 27 8.28 -18.43 8.72
N PHE A 28 8.01 -17.34 9.42
CA PHE A 28 6.68 -16.70 9.51
C PHE A 28 6.09 -16.34 8.14
N PHE A 29 6.91 -15.85 7.20
CA PHE A 29 6.44 -15.43 5.87
C PHE A 29 6.07 -16.60 4.95
N ASN A 30 6.38 -17.85 5.32
CA ASN A 30 5.93 -19.03 4.58
C ASN A 30 4.39 -19.13 4.53
N MET A 31 3.69 -18.63 5.54
CA MET A 31 2.22 -18.54 5.57
C MET A 31 1.65 -17.65 4.45
N ALA A 32 2.43 -16.69 3.95
CA ALA A 32 2.04 -15.88 2.79
C ALA A 32 2.16 -16.63 1.46
N GLY A 33 2.72 -17.86 1.48
CA GLY A 33 3.04 -18.70 0.33
C GLY A 33 4.45 -18.39 -0.18
N ALA A 34 5.35 -19.39 -0.09
CA ALA A 34 6.72 -19.24 -0.58
C ALA A 34 6.78 -19.22 -2.11
N VAL A 35 7.53 -18.28 -2.67
CA VAL A 35 7.88 -18.21 -4.08
C VAL A 35 9.37 -18.47 -4.21
N SER A 36 9.73 -19.51 -4.96
CA SER A 36 11.14 -19.82 -5.25
C SER A 36 11.80 -18.73 -6.09
N LEU A 37 13.14 -18.67 -6.09
CA LEU A 37 13.86 -17.70 -6.94
C LEU A 37 13.52 -17.91 -8.43
N ALA A 38 13.34 -19.16 -8.87
CA ALA A 38 12.98 -19.49 -10.25
C ALA A 38 11.56 -19.00 -10.62
N ASP A 39 10.60 -19.16 -9.73
CA ASP A 39 9.23 -18.65 -9.95
C ASP A 39 9.20 -17.12 -9.76
N GLY A 40 9.96 -16.58 -8.82
CA GLY A 40 10.14 -15.14 -8.67
C GLY A 40 10.68 -14.49 -9.95
N LYS A 41 11.61 -15.16 -10.66
CA LYS A 41 12.08 -14.70 -11.95
C LYS A 41 10.96 -14.58 -12.98
N LYS A 42 10.09 -15.60 -13.09
CA LYS A 42 8.93 -15.57 -14.01
C LYS A 42 7.98 -14.42 -13.66
N LEU A 43 7.72 -14.21 -12.36
CA LEU A 43 6.85 -13.12 -11.91
C LEU A 43 7.45 -11.75 -12.20
N VAL A 44 8.75 -11.57 -11.98
CA VAL A 44 9.45 -10.31 -12.29
C VAL A 44 9.48 -10.08 -13.80
N ASP A 45 9.79 -11.09 -14.62
CA ASP A 45 9.76 -10.99 -16.08
C ASP A 45 8.37 -10.55 -16.56
N LEU A 46 7.34 -11.26 -16.11
CA LEU A 46 5.95 -10.95 -16.46
C LEU A 46 5.54 -9.52 -16.04
N ALA A 47 5.92 -9.09 -14.84
CA ALA A 47 5.63 -7.73 -14.37
C ALA A 47 6.32 -6.67 -15.25
N VAL A 48 7.60 -6.86 -15.57
CA VAL A 48 8.36 -5.94 -16.45
C VAL A 48 7.76 -5.90 -17.84
N ASP A 49 7.42 -7.05 -18.43
CA ASP A 49 6.80 -7.15 -19.76
C ASP A 49 5.45 -6.43 -19.83
N HIS A 50 4.72 -6.32 -18.70
CA HIS A 50 3.48 -5.56 -18.57
C HIS A 50 3.71 -4.08 -18.16
N GLY A 51 4.95 -3.63 -18.07
CA GLY A 51 5.32 -2.24 -17.77
C GLY A 51 5.27 -1.87 -16.28
N VAL A 52 5.34 -2.84 -15.37
CA VAL A 52 5.56 -2.55 -13.94
C VAL A 52 6.97 -1.99 -13.78
N ASN A 53 7.07 -0.80 -13.18
CA ASN A 53 8.37 -0.15 -12.95
C ASN A 53 8.74 -0.03 -11.47
N LEU A 54 7.87 -0.43 -10.53
CA LEU A 54 8.14 -0.36 -9.08
C LEU A 54 7.99 -1.74 -8.44
N PHE A 55 8.99 -2.10 -7.63
CA PHE A 55 9.07 -3.35 -6.86
C PHE A 55 9.15 -3.01 -5.38
N ASP A 56 8.31 -3.65 -4.56
CA ASP A 56 8.21 -3.39 -3.12
C ASP A 56 8.72 -4.57 -2.31
N THR A 57 9.65 -4.29 -1.39
CA THR A 57 10.22 -5.24 -0.45
C THR A 57 10.36 -4.62 0.95
N SER A 58 11.09 -5.27 1.87
CA SER A 58 11.44 -4.77 3.19
C SER A 58 12.64 -5.56 3.74
N ASN A 59 13.47 -4.91 4.58
CA ASN A 59 14.52 -5.58 5.34
C ASN A 59 13.97 -6.73 6.20
N ALA A 60 12.77 -6.56 6.76
CA ALA A 60 12.14 -7.56 7.62
C ALA A 60 11.57 -8.77 6.87
N TYR A 61 11.30 -8.65 5.57
CA TYR A 61 10.71 -9.77 4.82
C TYR A 61 11.70 -10.93 4.70
N THR A 62 11.34 -12.04 5.35
CA THR A 62 12.18 -13.23 5.45
C THR A 62 13.60 -12.90 5.94
N THR A 63 13.70 -11.93 6.87
CA THR A 63 14.98 -11.48 7.46
C THR A 63 16.02 -11.07 6.39
N GLY A 64 15.58 -10.25 5.43
CA GLY A 64 16.42 -9.72 4.34
C GLY A 64 16.49 -10.59 3.07
N LYS A 65 16.05 -11.86 3.10
CA LYS A 65 16.12 -12.75 1.92
C LYS A 65 15.25 -12.27 0.77
N SER A 66 14.13 -11.57 1.02
CA SER A 66 13.33 -10.95 -0.03
C SER A 66 14.13 -9.87 -0.78
N GLU A 67 14.92 -9.05 -0.08
CA GLU A 67 15.79 -8.05 -0.69
C GLU A 67 16.91 -8.71 -1.51
N GLU A 68 17.54 -9.78 -0.99
CA GLU A 68 18.59 -10.54 -1.71
C GLU A 68 18.05 -11.18 -3.00
N ALA A 69 16.85 -11.79 -2.91
CA ALA A 69 16.17 -12.35 -4.08
C ALA A 69 15.86 -11.26 -5.12
N LEU A 70 15.28 -10.14 -4.69
CA LEU A 70 14.95 -9.04 -5.58
C LEU A 70 16.20 -8.45 -6.23
N GLY A 71 17.26 -8.20 -5.45
CA GLY A 71 18.56 -7.73 -5.95
C GLY A 71 19.13 -8.64 -7.04
N THR A 72 19.08 -9.96 -6.81
CA THR A 72 19.51 -10.96 -7.80
C THR A 72 18.65 -10.91 -9.07
N LEU A 73 17.33 -10.81 -8.92
CA LEU A 73 16.37 -10.83 -10.03
C LEU A 73 16.40 -9.55 -10.87
N LEU A 74 16.76 -8.42 -10.27
CA LEU A 74 16.86 -7.13 -10.97
C LEU A 74 18.26 -6.83 -11.51
N LYS A 75 19.26 -7.63 -11.17
CA LYS A 75 20.66 -7.43 -11.61
C LYS A 75 20.77 -7.40 -13.14
N GLY A 76 21.43 -6.36 -13.66
CA GLY A 76 21.64 -6.16 -15.10
C GLY A 76 20.39 -5.77 -15.90
N ARG A 77 19.28 -5.48 -15.21
CA ARG A 77 18.07 -4.90 -15.83
C ARG A 77 18.18 -3.37 -15.90
N SER A 78 17.18 -2.75 -16.54
CA SER A 78 17.10 -1.29 -16.68
C SER A 78 17.11 -0.57 -15.34
N ASP A 79 17.86 0.54 -15.27
CA ASP A 79 17.84 1.48 -14.12
C ASP A 79 16.50 2.21 -13.96
N GLN A 80 15.57 2.04 -14.91
CA GLN A 80 14.20 2.54 -14.79
C GLN A 80 13.30 1.66 -13.88
N LEU A 81 13.80 0.51 -13.42
CA LEU A 81 13.11 -0.34 -12.46
C LEU A 81 13.41 0.14 -11.04
N LEU A 82 12.39 0.72 -10.43
CA LEU A 82 12.46 1.33 -9.10
C LEU A 82 12.29 0.28 -8.00
N VAL A 83 12.97 0.48 -6.88
CA VAL A 83 12.85 -0.37 -5.69
C VAL A 83 12.45 0.46 -4.47
N GLY A 84 11.35 0.04 -3.85
CA GLY A 84 10.93 0.49 -2.52
C GLY A 84 11.30 -0.56 -1.47
N THR A 85 12.00 -0.16 -0.42
CA THR A 85 12.23 -1.02 0.76
C THR A 85 11.96 -0.26 2.06
N LYS A 86 11.92 -1.00 3.17
CA LYS A 86 11.38 -0.48 4.43
C LYS A 86 12.31 -0.83 5.59
N VAL A 87 12.25 0.00 6.65
CA VAL A 87 13.01 -0.15 7.89
C VAL A 87 12.14 0.10 9.10
N ARG A 88 12.42 -0.45 10.22
CA ARG A 88 11.89 -0.26 11.56
C ARG A 88 11.92 -1.55 12.39
N PHE A 89 11.53 -2.66 11.78
CA PHE A 89 11.48 -3.94 12.49
C PHE A 89 12.88 -4.43 12.79
N GLY A 90 12.99 -5.23 13.87
CA GLY A 90 14.28 -5.74 14.33
C GLY A 90 14.90 -6.73 13.35
N MET A 91 16.20 -6.55 13.09
CA MET A 91 16.99 -7.44 12.25
C MET A 91 17.94 -8.32 13.08
N GLY A 92 18.03 -8.08 14.38
CA GLY A 92 18.83 -8.84 15.34
C GLY A 92 18.27 -8.71 16.75
N LYS A 93 19.09 -9.07 17.76
CA LYS A 93 18.73 -9.05 19.17
C LYS A 93 19.41 -7.92 19.97
N GLY A 94 20.23 -7.12 19.34
CA GLY A 94 20.93 -6.01 19.98
C GLY A 94 20.00 -4.84 20.30
N PRO A 95 20.39 -3.98 21.25
CA PRO A 95 19.53 -2.89 21.72
C PRO A 95 19.23 -1.81 20.68
N ASN A 96 20.07 -1.69 19.64
CA ASN A 96 19.95 -0.71 18.57
C ASN A 96 19.58 -1.33 17.19
N GLU A 97 19.11 -2.57 17.18
CA GLU A 97 18.77 -3.28 15.93
C GLU A 97 17.29 -3.21 15.56
N GLN A 98 16.59 -2.21 16.09
CA GLN A 98 15.18 -1.93 15.79
C GLN A 98 14.85 -0.44 15.98
N GLY A 99 13.69 -0.02 15.52
CA GLY A 99 13.18 1.33 15.69
C GLY A 99 13.57 2.28 14.55
N LEU A 100 13.47 3.59 14.81
CA LEU A 100 13.71 4.64 13.83
C LEU A 100 14.82 5.61 14.26
N SER A 101 15.72 5.16 15.15
CA SER A 101 16.89 5.95 15.53
C SER A 101 17.80 6.18 14.32
N ARG A 102 18.55 7.29 14.35
CA ARG A 102 19.57 7.60 13.33
C ARG A 102 20.53 6.42 13.12
N PHE A 103 20.94 5.77 14.22
CA PHE A 103 21.85 4.62 14.14
C PHE A 103 21.24 3.50 13.30
N HIS A 104 20.01 3.07 13.64
CA HIS A 104 19.37 1.94 12.96
C HIS A 104 18.99 2.28 11.51
N LEU A 105 18.46 3.48 11.26
CA LEU A 105 18.09 3.92 9.90
C LEU A 105 19.27 3.88 8.94
N ILE A 106 20.43 4.42 9.34
CA ILE A 106 21.61 4.48 8.48
C ILE A 106 22.21 3.07 8.31
N HIS A 107 22.34 2.32 9.42
CA HIS A 107 22.88 0.96 9.39
C HIS A 107 22.05 0.03 8.48
N GLU A 108 20.71 0.04 8.62
CA GLU A 108 19.84 -0.81 7.80
C GLU A 108 19.73 -0.34 6.35
N CYS A 109 19.83 0.96 6.08
CA CYS A 109 19.91 1.44 4.70
C CYS A 109 21.14 0.84 3.98
N GLU A 110 22.31 0.89 4.60
CA GLU A 110 23.53 0.31 4.03
C GLU A 110 23.44 -1.22 3.89
N ALA A 111 22.79 -1.89 4.85
CA ALA A 111 22.56 -3.33 4.78
C ALA A 111 21.58 -3.69 3.66
N SER A 112 20.49 -2.94 3.49
CA SER A 112 19.53 -3.10 2.40
C SER A 112 20.15 -2.87 1.04
N LEU A 113 21.01 -1.84 0.88
CA LEU A 113 21.75 -1.59 -0.37
C LEU A 113 22.62 -2.78 -0.77
N LYS A 114 23.30 -3.40 0.20
CA LYS A 114 24.12 -4.61 -0.03
C LYS A 114 23.26 -5.79 -0.47
N ARG A 115 22.14 -6.07 0.22
CA ARG A 115 21.21 -7.16 -0.13
C ARG A 115 20.59 -6.94 -1.51
N LEU A 116 20.17 -5.73 -1.81
CA LEU A 116 19.57 -5.33 -3.09
C LEU A 116 20.60 -5.24 -4.23
N GLN A 117 21.92 -5.24 -3.93
CA GLN A 117 23.01 -5.04 -4.89
C GLN A 117 22.85 -3.74 -5.70
N ARG A 118 22.50 -2.65 -5.02
CA ARG A 118 22.25 -1.32 -5.61
C ARG A 118 23.03 -0.23 -4.89
N ASP A 119 23.28 0.87 -5.60
CA ASP A 119 23.96 2.05 -5.05
C ASP A 119 22.99 2.99 -4.32
N HIS A 120 21.72 2.91 -4.65
CA HIS A 120 20.66 3.71 -4.03
C HIS A 120 19.34 2.93 -3.94
N ILE A 121 18.50 3.37 -3.00
CA ILE A 121 17.09 2.96 -2.84
C ILE A 121 16.23 4.06 -3.44
N ASP A 122 15.29 3.71 -4.31
CA ASP A 122 14.41 4.69 -4.95
C ASP A 122 13.40 5.26 -3.94
N ILE A 123 12.77 4.39 -3.13
CA ILE A 123 11.85 4.83 -2.08
C ILE A 123 12.17 4.09 -0.77
N TYR A 124 12.52 4.84 0.28
CA TYR A 124 12.80 4.27 1.59
C TYR A 124 11.66 4.59 2.56
N TYR A 125 11.00 3.56 3.06
CA TYR A 125 9.83 3.70 3.93
C TYR A 125 10.18 3.48 5.39
N LEU A 126 9.64 4.29 6.26
CA LEU A 126 9.45 3.95 7.66
C LEU A 126 8.30 2.93 7.75
N HIS A 127 8.60 1.65 8.07
CA HIS A 127 7.63 0.54 7.95
C HIS A 127 6.49 0.64 8.97
N GLN A 128 6.75 1.25 10.11
CA GLN A 128 5.81 1.43 11.22
C GLN A 128 6.28 2.61 12.09
N TRP A 129 5.37 3.21 12.82
CA TRP A 129 5.67 4.25 13.79
C TRP A 129 6.60 3.74 14.91
N ASP A 130 7.49 4.62 15.38
CA ASP A 130 8.31 4.43 16.57
C ASP A 130 8.08 5.61 17.53
N GLY A 131 7.35 5.36 18.60
CA GLY A 131 7.04 6.37 19.61
C GLY A 131 8.16 6.63 20.60
N LEU A 132 9.28 5.91 20.52
CA LEU A 132 10.43 6.04 21.43
C LEU A 132 11.55 6.92 20.86
N THR A 133 11.63 7.06 19.54
CA THR A 133 12.63 7.91 18.88
C THR A 133 12.05 9.32 18.63
N PRO A 134 12.79 10.39 18.98
CA PRO A 134 12.40 11.75 18.62
C PRO A 134 12.24 11.90 17.10
N VAL A 135 11.14 12.52 16.66
CA VAL A 135 10.83 12.68 15.24
C VAL A 135 11.91 13.47 14.50
N ASP A 136 12.46 14.49 15.15
CA ASP A 136 13.55 15.31 14.56
C ASP A 136 14.79 14.48 14.24
N GLU A 137 15.14 13.53 15.10
CA GLU A 137 16.25 12.59 14.85
C GLU A 137 15.96 11.69 13.65
N THR A 138 14.76 11.13 13.59
CA THR A 138 14.32 10.27 12.47
C THR A 138 14.35 11.04 11.16
N MET A 139 13.73 12.23 11.10
CA MET A 139 13.65 13.02 9.88
C MET A 139 15.03 13.55 9.43
N ALA A 140 15.89 13.94 10.38
CA ALA A 140 17.26 14.34 10.10
C ALA A 140 18.11 13.17 9.53
N ALA A 141 17.88 11.95 10.01
CA ALA A 141 18.56 10.77 9.47
C ALA A 141 18.13 10.48 8.03
N LEU A 142 16.83 10.55 7.73
CA LEU A 142 16.31 10.38 6.39
C LEU A 142 16.82 11.46 5.43
N ASP A 143 16.83 12.73 5.85
CA ASP A 143 17.39 13.83 5.06
C ASP A 143 18.88 13.62 4.76
N THR A 144 19.65 13.12 5.74
CA THR A 144 21.05 12.75 5.56
C THR A 144 21.21 11.70 4.47
N LEU A 145 20.39 10.63 4.48
CA LEU A 145 20.44 9.56 3.49
C LEU A 145 20.11 10.07 2.07
N VAL A 146 19.15 10.98 1.96
CA VAL A 146 18.80 11.60 0.66
C VAL A 146 19.92 12.50 0.18
N ARG A 147 20.48 13.38 1.02
CA ARG A 147 21.60 14.27 0.65
C ARG A 147 22.87 13.51 0.24
N HIS A 148 23.09 12.35 0.84
CA HIS A 148 24.20 11.47 0.45
C HIS A 148 23.91 10.61 -0.78
N GLY A 149 22.72 10.73 -1.38
CA GLY A 149 22.33 10.00 -2.58
C GLY A 149 22.05 8.51 -2.37
N LYS A 150 22.00 8.04 -1.10
CA LYS A 150 21.67 6.65 -0.76
C LYS A 150 20.19 6.33 -0.94
N VAL A 151 19.34 7.35 -0.81
CA VAL A 151 17.90 7.28 -0.97
C VAL A 151 17.46 8.39 -1.91
N ARG A 152 16.51 8.13 -2.81
CA ARG A 152 15.95 9.13 -3.72
C ARG A 152 14.72 9.82 -3.14
N TYR A 153 13.79 9.04 -2.62
CA TYR A 153 12.54 9.52 -2.03
C TYR A 153 12.26 8.81 -0.71
N ILE A 154 11.58 9.48 0.18
CA ILE A 154 11.20 8.92 1.48
C ILE A 154 9.68 8.81 1.59
N GLY A 155 9.23 7.80 2.33
CA GLY A 155 7.82 7.55 2.62
C GLY A 155 7.61 6.98 4.02
N CYS A 156 6.35 6.85 4.41
CA CYS A 156 5.97 6.15 5.64
C CYS A 156 4.95 5.06 5.34
N SER A 157 4.82 4.11 6.24
CA SER A 157 3.84 3.04 6.18
C SER A 157 3.21 2.83 7.55
N ASN A 158 1.89 2.58 7.58
CA ASN A 158 1.15 2.30 8.81
C ASN A 158 1.26 3.39 9.90
N PHE A 159 1.34 4.65 9.47
CA PHE A 159 1.27 5.83 10.34
C PHE A 159 -0.18 6.30 10.45
N SER A 160 -0.55 6.88 11.58
CA SER A 160 -1.78 7.65 11.72
C SER A 160 -1.62 9.04 11.13
N GLY A 161 -2.73 9.76 10.93
CA GLY A 161 -2.70 11.11 10.40
C GLY A 161 -1.83 12.07 11.22
N TRP A 162 -1.95 12.05 12.56
CA TRP A 162 -1.13 12.93 13.41
C TRP A 162 0.36 12.58 13.40
N HIS A 163 0.73 11.30 13.20
CA HIS A 163 2.13 10.90 13.02
C HIS A 163 2.74 11.51 11.75
N ILE A 164 1.99 11.43 10.64
CA ILE A 164 2.41 12.02 9.37
C ILE A 164 2.61 13.52 9.53
N MET A 165 1.60 14.23 10.08
CA MET A 165 1.68 15.67 10.26
C MET A 165 2.83 16.08 11.18
N LYS A 166 3.11 15.31 12.24
CA LYS A 166 4.26 15.56 13.12
C LYS A 166 5.58 15.46 12.37
N CYS A 167 5.75 14.48 11.49
CA CYS A 167 6.94 14.35 10.65
C CYS A 167 7.03 15.48 9.61
N MET A 168 5.91 15.86 8.99
CA MET A 168 5.87 16.96 8.02
C MET A 168 6.20 18.30 8.67
N MET A 169 5.73 18.55 9.89
CA MET A 169 6.07 19.75 10.67
C MET A 169 7.58 19.81 10.98
N ALA A 170 8.17 18.70 11.42
CA ALA A 170 9.61 18.62 11.66
C ALA A 170 10.41 18.88 10.36
N ALA A 171 9.95 18.32 9.24
CA ALA A 171 10.56 18.56 7.94
C ALA A 171 10.50 20.04 7.54
N ASP A 172 9.37 20.72 7.73
CA ASP A 172 9.23 22.16 7.46
C ASP A 172 10.11 23.01 8.37
N GLN A 173 10.10 22.72 9.67
CA GLN A 173 10.86 23.47 10.67
C GLN A 173 12.38 23.44 10.41
N HIS A 174 12.90 22.31 9.94
CA HIS A 174 14.32 22.09 9.76
C HIS A 174 14.76 22.04 8.29
N ASN A 175 13.86 22.31 7.35
CA ASN A 175 14.11 22.23 5.90
C ASN A 175 14.66 20.86 5.48
N PHE A 176 14.08 19.78 6.03
CA PHE A 176 14.36 18.40 5.65
C PHE A 176 13.47 17.95 4.49
N GLN A 177 13.85 16.81 3.89
CA GLN A 177 13.01 16.14 2.90
C GLN A 177 11.67 15.72 3.51
N LYS A 178 10.59 15.86 2.73
CA LYS A 178 9.22 15.45 3.12
C LYS A 178 8.89 14.07 2.57
N PHE A 179 7.93 13.40 3.20
CA PHE A 179 7.36 12.20 2.62
C PHE A 179 6.65 12.53 1.30
N VAL A 180 6.94 11.74 0.26
CA VAL A 180 6.24 11.82 -1.03
C VAL A 180 5.14 10.77 -1.14
N VAL A 181 5.16 9.75 -0.28
CA VAL A 181 4.25 8.62 -0.31
C VAL A 181 3.96 8.09 1.08
N GLN A 182 2.72 7.67 1.31
CA GLN A 182 2.33 6.80 2.41
C GLN A 182 1.87 5.44 1.88
N GLN A 183 2.37 4.36 2.47
CA GLN A 183 1.97 3.00 2.14
C GLN A 183 1.00 2.49 3.21
N ILE A 184 -0.25 2.25 2.81
CA ILE A 184 -1.36 2.02 3.76
C ILE A 184 -2.17 0.77 3.41
N HIS A 185 -2.84 0.19 4.41
CA HIS A 185 -3.92 -0.75 4.18
C HIS A 185 -5.17 0.01 3.74
N TYR A 186 -5.69 -0.34 2.59
CA TYR A 186 -6.94 0.21 2.08
C TYR A 186 -7.58 -0.77 1.11
N THR A 187 -8.83 -1.11 1.33
CA THR A 187 -9.61 -1.99 0.46
C THR A 187 -11.06 -1.54 0.43
N ILE A 188 -11.85 -2.07 -0.48
CA ILE A 188 -13.29 -1.82 -0.49
C ILE A 188 -13.97 -2.32 0.81
N GLU A 189 -13.37 -3.26 1.52
CA GLU A 189 -13.87 -3.75 2.81
C GLU A 189 -13.33 -2.90 3.98
N ALA A 190 -12.06 -2.49 3.95
CA ALA A 190 -11.40 -1.71 5.00
C ALA A 190 -11.18 -0.26 4.53
N ARG A 191 -12.17 0.61 4.82
CA ARG A 191 -12.20 2.00 4.34
C ARG A 191 -11.79 3.03 5.39
N GLU A 192 -11.22 2.60 6.51
CA GLU A 192 -10.82 3.48 7.62
C GLU A 192 -9.80 4.55 7.20
N ALA A 193 -8.98 4.25 6.18
CA ALA A 193 -8.03 5.20 5.61
C ALA A 193 -8.70 6.48 5.05
N GLU A 194 -9.97 6.42 4.72
CA GLU A 194 -10.74 7.57 4.22
C GLU A 194 -10.96 8.64 5.29
N ASN A 195 -10.90 8.29 6.58
CA ASN A 195 -11.13 9.25 7.66
C ASN A 195 -10.03 10.33 7.73
N GLU A 196 -8.76 9.94 7.70
CA GLU A 196 -7.64 10.87 7.86
C GLU A 196 -6.57 10.72 6.78
N LEU A 197 -6.19 9.48 6.44
CA LEU A 197 -5.02 9.24 5.61
C LEU A 197 -5.20 9.70 4.16
N MET A 198 -6.41 9.57 3.62
CA MET A 198 -6.73 10.09 2.29
C MET A 198 -6.83 11.64 2.28
N PRO A 199 -7.56 12.30 3.20
CA PRO A 199 -7.53 13.76 3.30
C PRO A 199 -6.13 14.33 3.45
N ILE A 200 -5.27 13.75 4.30
CA ILE A 200 -3.87 14.18 4.46
C ILE A 200 -3.08 13.99 3.16
N ALA A 201 -3.28 12.88 2.46
CA ALA A 201 -2.61 12.65 1.19
C ALA A 201 -2.92 13.75 0.18
N LEU A 202 -4.19 14.12 0.06
CA LEU A 202 -4.65 15.15 -0.85
C LEU A 202 -4.20 16.56 -0.44
N ASP A 203 -4.25 16.88 0.85
CA ASP A 203 -3.88 18.19 1.39
C ASP A 203 -2.37 18.42 1.33
N GLN A 204 -1.57 17.42 1.76
CA GLN A 204 -0.12 17.53 1.86
C GLN A 204 0.61 17.08 0.57
N GLY A 205 -0.11 16.61 -0.43
CA GLY A 205 0.49 16.12 -1.67
C GLY A 205 1.29 14.82 -1.51
N VAL A 206 0.90 13.97 -0.56
CA VAL A 206 1.52 12.66 -0.32
C VAL A 206 0.76 11.59 -1.11
N GLY A 207 1.42 10.86 -2.00
CA GLY A 207 0.80 9.79 -2.77
C GLY A 207 0.37 8.61 -1.88
N ILE A 208 -0.68 7.92 -2.26
CA ILE A 208 -1.13 6.70 -1.58
C ILE A 208 -0.64 5.49 -2.36
N GLN A 209 0.13 4.62 -1.71
CA GLN A 209 0.43 3.28 -2.17
C GLN A 209 -0.31 2.28 -1.28
N VAL A 210 -1.09 1.38 -1.89
CA VAL A 210 -1.95 0.46 -1.13
C VAL A 210 -1.31 -0.90 -1.01
N TRP A 211 -1.08 -1.38 0.22
CA TRP A 211 -0.68 -2.76 0.46
C TRP A 211 -1.89 -3.67 0.70
N SER A 212 -1.77 -4.93 0.28
CA SER A 212 -2.81 -5.96 0.36
C SER A 212 -4.18 -5.53 -0.23
N PRO A 213 -4.21 -4.96 -1.46
CA PRO A 213 -5.40 -4.32 -2.03
C PRO A 213 -6.61 -5.24 -2.20
N ILE A 214 -6.40 -6.56 -2.21
CA ILE A 214 -7.47 -7.58 -2.22
C ILE A 214 -7.61 -8.31 -0.88
N ALA A 215 -7.22 -7.65 0.23
CA ALA A 215 -7.36 -8.18 1.60
C ALA A 215 -6.78 -9.59 1.77
N GLY A 216 -5.52 -9.80 1.35
CA GLY A 216 -4.87 -11.13 1.45
C GLY A 216 -5.54 -12.23 0.61
N GLY A 217 -6.42 -11.87 -0.31
CA GLY A 217 -7.19 -12.77 -1.17
C GLY A 217 -8.65 -12.96 -0.75
N LEU A 218 -9.12 -12.35 0.34
CA LEU A 218 -10.53 -12.39 0.74
C LEU A 218 -11.44 -11.86 -0.36
N LEU A 219 -11.04 -10.77 -1.04
CA LEU A 219 -11.80 -10.11 -2.09
C LEU A 219 -11.62 -10.73 -3.49
N SER A 220 -10.95 -11.90 -3.57
CA SER A 220 -10.71 -12.57 -4.85
C SER A 220 -11.95 -13.31 -5.42
N GLY A 221 -13.04 -13.36 -4.67
CA GLY A 221 -14.22 -14.11 -5.03
C GLY A 221 -14.16 -15.61 -4.74
N LYS A 222 -13.08 -16.12 -4.14
CA LYS A 222 -12.96 -17.51 -3.71
C LYS A 222 -13.65 -17.81 -2.38
N PHE A 223 -13.74 -16.79 -1.51
CA PHE A 223 -14.54 -16.84 -0.30
C PHE A 223 -16.00 -16.57 -0.64
N ARG A 224 -16.88 -17.38 -0.12
CA ARG A 224 -18.33 -17.25 -0.26
C ARG A 224 -19.00 -17.70 1.04
N ARG A 225 -20.23 -17.30 1.21
CA ARG A 225 -21.07 -17.83 2.28
C ARG A 225 -21.03 -19.36 2.21
N ASN A 226 -20.64 -20.01 3.30
CA ASN A 226 -20.48 -21.47 3.42
C ASN A 226 -19.43 -22.12 2.48
N VAL A 227 -18.53 -21.33 1.89
CA VAL A 227 -17.41 -21.82 1.08
C VAL A 227 -16.11 -21.20 1.53
N THR A 228 -15.26 -22.03 2.12
CA THR A 228 -13.88 -21.63 2.47
C THR A 228 -12.94 -22.25 1.43
N PRO A 229 -12.05 -21.48 0.81
CA PRO A 229 -11.10 -22.03 -0.17
C PRO A 229 -10.10 -22.97 0.52
N GLU A 230 -9.68 -24.02 -0.17
CA GLU A 230 -8.69 -25.00 0.35
C GLU A 230 -7.35 -24.31 0.69
N VAL A 231 -6.95 -23.31 -0.07
CA VAL A 231 -5.67 -22.59 0.12
C VAL A 231 -5.88 -21.07 0.10
N SER A 232 -5.64 -20.45 1.22
CA SER A 232 -5.60 -18.98 1.35
C SER A 232 -4.66 -18.57 2.50
N ARG A 233 -4.29 -17.30 2.58
CA ARG A 233 -3.52 -16.78 3.71
C ARG A 233 -4.26 -16.96 5.04
N HIS A 234 -5.56 -16.66 5.08
CA HIS A 234 -6.37 -16.81 6.29
C HIS A 234 -6.50 -18.27 6.73
N VAL A 235 -6.62 -19.20 5.81
CA VAL A 235 -6.62 -20.65 6.11
C VAL A 235 -5.23 -21.11 6.61
N SER A 236 -4.15 -20.48 6.16
CA SER A 236 -2.78 -20.76 6.60
C SER A 236 -2.43 -20.12 7.97
N GLY A 237 -3.39 -19.46 8.64
CA GLY A 237 -3.18 -18.84 9.94
C GLY A 237 -2.67 -17.39 9.89
N TRP A 238 -2.62 -16.76 8.72
CA TRP A 238 -2.33 -15.34 8.61
C TRP A 238 -3.55 -14.51 9.02
N SER A 239 -3.44 -13.74 10.10
CA SER A 239 -4.55 -13.01 10.71
C SER A 239 -4.79 -11.60 10.16
N GLU A 240 -4.02 -11.15 9.18
CA GLU A 240 -4.16 -9.81 8.58
C GLU A 240 -4.65 -9.85 7.13
N PRO A 241 -5.61 -8.99 6.77
CA PRO A 241 -6.38 -8.11 7.66
C PRO A 241 -7.39 -8.90 8.50
N PRO A 242 -7.75 -8.40 9.71
CA PRO A 242 -8.76 -9.05 10.53
C PRO A 242 -10.15 -8.92 9.88
N ILE A 243 -10.92 -9.99 9.90
CA ILE A 243 -12.34 -9.95 9.51
C ILE A 243 -13.13 -9.43 10.72
N ARG A 244 -13.73 -8.24 10.60
CA ARG A 244 -14.48 -7.59 11.70
C ARG A 244 -15.98 -7.80 11.62
N ASP A 245 -16.50 -7.86 10.38
CA ASP A 245 -17.91 -8.10 10.08
C ASP A 245 -18.00 -9.03 8.87
N GLU A 246 -18.19 -10.30 9.14
CA GLU A 246 -18.20 -11.35 8.13
C GLU A 246 -19.40 -11.20 7.17
N GLU A 247 -20.56 -10.80 7.68
CA GLU A 247 -21.75 -10.58 6.86
C GLU A 247 -21.56 -9.40 5.88
N ARG A 248 -20.93 -8.32 6.33
CA ARG A 248 -20.58 -7.20 5.49
C ARG A 248 -19.55 -7.62 4.43
N LEU A 249 -18.53 -8.39 4.81
CA LEU A 249 -17.53 -8.92 3.89
C LEU A 249 -18.21 -9.75 2.78
N TYR A 250 -19.11 -10.66 3.12
CA TYR A 250 -19.82 -11.47 2.11
C TYR A 250 -20.69 -10.62 1.18
N ARG A 251 -21.40 -9.62 1.69
CA ARG A 251 -22.16 -8.69 0.81
C ARG A 251 -21.27 -7.96 -0.17
N ILE A 252 -20.07 -7.54 0.26
CA ILE A 252 -19.10 -6.88 -0.61
C ILE A 252 -18.56 -7.86 -1.66
N ILE A 253 -18.20 -9.08 -1.26
CA ILE A 253 -17.72 -10.11 -2.19
C ILE A 253 -18.80 -10.44 -3.23
N ASP A 254 -20.07 -10.59 -2.82
CA ASP A 254 -21.18 -10.88 -3.72
C ASP A 254 -21.34 -9.75 -4.76
N ALA A 255 -21.24 -8.48 -4.36
CA ALA A 255 -21.29 -7.34 -5.27
C ALA A 255 -20.09 -7.32 -6.24
N LEU A 256 -18.86 -7.60 -5.75
CA LEU A 256 -17.67 -7.69 -6.59
C LEU A 256 -17.81 -8.78 -7.66
N VAL A 257 -18.39 -9.92 -7.28
CA VAL A 257 -18.61 -11.03 -8.21
C VAL A 257 -19.71 -10.69 -9.21
N GLN A 258 -20.82 -10.12 -8.77
CA GLN A 258 -21.89 -9.71 -9.67
C GLN A 258 -21.38 -8.77 -10.76
N VAL A 259 -20.56 -7.77 -10.40
CA VAL A 259 -19.94 -6.86 -11.37
C VAL A 259 -18.93 -7.60 -12.24
N GLY A 260 -18.12 -8.49 -11.65
CA GLY A 260 -17.14 -9.27 -12.37
C GLY A 260 -17.77 -10.19 -13.42
N ASP A 261 -18.80 -10.94 -13.05
CA ASP A 261 -19.52 -11.87 -13.93
C ASP A 261 -20.17 -11.12 -15.11
N ALA A 262 -20.77 -9.94 -14.84
CA ALA A 262 -21.36 -9.09 -15.89
C ALA A 262 -20.33 -8.55 -16.89
N ARG A 263 -19.08 -8.43 -16.50
CA ARG A 263 -17.96 -7.94 -17.33
C ARG A 263 -17.05 -9.04 -17.86
N GLY A 264 -17.23 -10.30 -17.45
CA GLY A 264 -16.34 -11.41 -17.77
C GLY A 264 -14.94 -11.27 -17.16
N VAL A 265 -14.82 -10.66 -15.97
CA VAL A 265 -13.57 -10.45 -15.25
C VAL A 265 -13.66 -10.98 -13.82
N SER A 266 -12.53 -11.15 -13.15
CA SER A 266 -12.52 -11.64 -11.76
C SER A 266 -12.97 -10.58 -10.75
N ALA A 267 -13.51 -11.00 -9.60
CA ALA A 267 -13.81 -10.11 -8.48
C ALA A 267 -12.56 -9.37 -7.98
N ALA A 268 -11.38 -10.00 -8.08
CA ALA A 268 -10.09 -9.36 -7.77
C ALA A 268 -9.82 -8.16 -8.68
N GLN A 269 -10.06 -8.31 -9.99
CA GLN A 269 -9.91 -7.19 -10.93
C GLN A 269 -10.88 -6.04 -10.62
N VAL A 270 -12.12 -6.35 -10.26
CA VAL A 270 -13.12 -5.33 -9.86
C VAL A 270 -12.67 -4.60 -8.60
N ALA A 271 -12.18 -5.31 -7.57
CA ALA A 271 -11.68 -4.70 -6.35
C ALA A 271 -10.46 -3.80 -6.60
N LEU A 272 -9.52 -4.23 -7.43
CA LEU A 272 -8.34 -3.45 -7.83
C LEU A 272 -8.74 -2.20 -8.65
N ALA A 273 -9.67 -2.34 -9.59
CA ALA A 273 -10.17 -1.21 -10.40
C ALA A 273 -10.93 -0.19 -9.53
N TRP A 274 -11.69 -0.64 -8.54
CA TRP A 274 -12.35 0.25 -7.58
C TRP A 274 -11.31 1.08 -6.80
N LEU A 275 -10.26 0.44 -6.26
CA LEU A 275 -9.17 1.13 -5.56
C LEU A 275 -8.40 2.09 -6.46
N ALA A 276 -8.09 1.67 -7.68
CA ALA A 276 -7.40 2.51 -8.67
C ALA A 276 -8.15 3.81 -8.97
N GLY A 277 -9.47 3.80 -8.85
CA GLY A 277 -10.33 4.98 -9.01
C GLY A 277 -10.42 5.89 -7.78
N ARG A 278 -9.76 5.58 -6.66
CA ARG A 278 -9.87 6.38 -5.43
C ARG A 278 -8.91 7.58 -5.44
N PRO A 279 -9.32 8.73 -4.89
CA PRO A 279 -8.49 9.93 -4.82
C PRO A 279 -7.14 9.65 -4.14
N GLY A 280 -6.06 10.20 -4.67
CA GLY A 280 -4.71 10.09 -4.10
C GLY A 280 -4.02 8.74 -4.29
N VAL A 281 -4.71 7.70 -4.74
CA VAL A 281 -4.12 6.38 -4.99
C VAL A 281 -3.19 6.44 -6.20
N ALA A 282 -1.89 6.30 -5.96
CA ALA A 282 -0.85 6.31 -6.98
C ALA A 282 -0.49 4.89 -7.45
N SER A 283 -0.46 3.92 -6.55
CA SER A 283 -0.08 2.54 -6.90
C SER A 283 -0.67 1.50 -5.95
N LEU A 284 -0.91 0.31 -6.48
CA LEU A 284 -1.43 -0.86 -5.76
C LEU A 284 -0.34 -1.93 -5.70
N ILE A 285 0.04 -2.36 -4.49
CA ILE A 285 1.04 -3.42 -4.31
C ILE A 285 0.33 -4.77 -4.47
N ILE A 286 0.49 -5.35 -5.63
CA ILE A 286 -0.05 -6.67 -5.96
C ILE A 286 0.98 -7.76 -5.65
N GLY A 287 0.54 -8.82 -4.99
CA GLY A 287 1.33 -10.04 -4.79
C GLY A 287 0.71 -11.19 -5.59
N ALA A 288 1.55 -12.13 -5.99
CA ALA A 288 1.11 -13.35 -6.64
C ALA A 288 1.97 -14.54 -6.21
N ARG A 289 1.40 -15.75 -6.24
CA ARG A 289 2.13 -17.00 -6.03
C ARG A 289 2.52 -17.67 -7.35
N ASN A 290 1.88 -17.28 -8.45
CA ASN A 290 2.11 -17.81 -9.79
C ASN A 290 1.72 -16.79 -10.85
N GLU A 291 2.12 -17.07 -12.10
CA GLU A 291 1.88 -16.19 -13.25
C GLU A 291 0.40 -15.97 -13.55
N ALA A 292 -0.46 -16.96 -13.35
CA ALA A 292 -1.90 -16.84 -13.61
C ALA A 292 -2.54 -15.77 -12.70
N GLN A 293 -2.20 -15.78 -11.40
CA GLN A 293 -2.65 -14.77 -10.45
C GLN A 293 -2.10 -13.38 -10.79
N LEU A 294 -0.83 -13.30 -11.20
CA LEU A 294 -0.23 -12.00 -11.55
C LEU A 294 -0.87 -11.44 -12.83
N LYS A 295 -1.10 -12.27 -13.85
CA LYS A 295 -1.80 -11.87 -15.08
C LYS A 295 -3.20 -11.37 -14.80
N ASP A 296 -3.96 -12.07 -13.94
CA ASP A 296 -5.29 -11.65 -13.53
C ASP A 296 -5.28 -10.29 -12.84
N ASN A 297 -4.38 -10.08 -11.87
CA ASN A 297 -4.24 -8.80 -11.19
C ASN A 297 -3.83 -7.67 -12.16
N LEU A 298 -2.85 -7.91 -13.03
CA LEU A 298 -2.35 -6.93 -14.00
C LEU A 298 -3.43 -6.50 -15.01
N ALA A 299 -4.34 -7.40 -15.39
CA ALA A 299 -5.43 -7.11 -16.31
C ALA A 299 -6.40 -6.04 -15.79
N SER A 300 -6.47 -5.83 -14.46
CA SER A 300 -7.31 -4.80 -13.84
C SER A 300 -6.97 -3.37 -14.28
N VAL A 301 -5.76 -3.10 -14.80
CA VAL A 301 -5.35 -1.79 -15.31
C VAL A 301 -6.28 -1.25 -16.40
N SER A 302 -6.82 -2.13 -17.22
CA SER A 302 -7.71 -1.75 -18.32
C SER A 302 -9.19 -1.73 -17.93
N LEU A 303 -9.53 -2.15 -16.72
CA LEU A 303 -10.91 -2.19 -16.26
C LEU A 303 -11.36 -0.82 -15.73
N VAL A 304 -12.19 -0.14 -16.50
CA VAL A 304 -12.84 1.10 -16.06
C VAL A 304 -14.26 0.76 -15.61
N LEU A 305 -14.54 0.94 -14.32
CA LEU A 305 -15.88 0.75 -13.77
C LEU A 305 -16.83 1.86 -14.21
N ALA A 306 -18.03 1.49 -14.64
CA ALA A 306 -19.09 2.44 -14.94
C ALA A 306 -19.61 3.14 -13.67
N ALA A 307 -20.34 4.23 -13.83
CA ALA A 307 -20.81 5.02 -12.68
C ALA A 307 -21.79 4.26 -11.79
N ASP A 308 -22.67 3.46 -12.38
CA ASP A 308 -23.61 2.58 -11.68
C ASP A 308 -22.92 1.44 -10.95
N GLU A 309 -21.92 0.82 -11.56
CA GLU A 309 -21.09 -0.22 -10.91
C GLU A 309 -20.35 0.35 -9.69
N ARG A 310 -19.72 1.52 -9.83
CA ARG A 310 -19.07 2.21 -8.70
C ARG A 310 -20.07 2.52 -7.60
N LYS A 311 -21.26 3.00 -7.96
CA LYS A 311 -22.31 3.32 -7.00
C LYS A 311 -22.73 2.09 -6.18
N VAL A 312 -22.97 0.95 -6.82
CA VAL A 312 -23.31 -0.31 -6.13
C VAL A 312 -22.19 -0.72 -5.18
N LEU A 313 -20.92 -0.68 -5.62
CA LEU A 313 -19.77 -1.04 -4.80
C LEU A 313 -19.57 -0.05 -3.63
N ASP A 314 -19.76 1.24 -3.84
CA ASP A 314 -19.66 2.25 -2.80
C ASP A 314 -20.78 2.11 -1.76
N GLU A 315 -22.02 1.82 -2.20
CA GLU A 315 -23.18 1.66 -1.29
C GLU A 315 -23.07 0.43 -0.40
N VAL A 316 -22.60 -0.70 -0.93
CA VAL A 316 -22.45 -1.94 -0.15
C VAL A 316 -21.29 -1.86 0.84
N SER A 317 -20.29 -1.01 0.57
CA SER A 317 -19.05 -0.92 1.34
C SER A 317 -18.97 0.31 2.25
N VAL A 318 -19.89 1.28 2.12
CA VAL A 318 -19.85 2.51 2.91
C VAL A 318 -19.87 2.22 4.42
N GLN A 319 -19.03 2.96 5.16
CA GLN A 319 -18.99 2.92 6.62
C GLN A 319 -19.62 4.19 7.19
N PRO A 320 -20.25 4.13 8.38
CA PRO A 320 -20.71 5.32 9.06
C PRO A 320 -19.54 6.26 9.37
N LEU A 321 -19.77 7.56 9.21
CA LEU A 321 -18.79 8.56 9.65
C LEU A 321 -18.59 8.49 11.16
N ILE A 322 -17.35 8.46 11.60
CA ILE A 322 -16.98 8.55 13.02
C ILE A 322 -16.91 10.02 13.46
N TYR A 323 -16.86 10.28 14.79
CA TYR A 323 -16.59 11.61 15.32
C TYR A 323 -15.11 11.99 15.02
N PRO A 324 -14.85 13.24 14.59
CA PRO A 324 -15.76 14.39 14.48
C PRO A 324 -16.50 14.50 13.11
N TYR A 325 -16.27 13.63 12.16
CA TYR A 325 -16.70 13.77 10.77
C TYR A 325 -18.21 13.75 10.59
N TRP A 326 -18.95 12.90 11.34
CA TRP A 326 -20.42 12.96 11.28
C TRP A 326 -20.96 14.30 11.79
N HIS A 327 -20.27 14.91 12.78
CA HIS A 327 -20.67 16.23 13.28
C HIS A 327 -20.40 17.33 12.26
N GLN A 328 -19.19 17.36 11.70
CA GLN A 328 -18.79 18.29 10.63
C GLN A 328 -19.71 18.17 9.42
N ASN A 329 -20.01 16.95 8.98
CA ASN A 329 -20.96 16.72 7.90
C ASN A 329 -22.34 17.32 8.19
N ASN A 330 -22.80 17.29 9.44
CA ASN A 330 -24.10 17.82 9.82
C ASN A 330 -24.13 19.34 10.05
N THR A 331 -23.04 19.94 10.45
CA THR A 331 -23.03 21.33 10.96
C THR A 331 -22.15 22.30 10.16
N ALA A 332 -21.19 21.82 9.38
CA ALA A 332 -20.18 22.66 8.73
C ALA A 332 -19.89 22.24 7.26
N ALA A 333 -20.81 21.55 6.61
CA ALA A 333 -20.60 20.98 5.27
C ALA A 333 -20.38 22.05 4.18
N GLU A 334 -20.83 23.29 4.40
CA GLU A 334 -20.68 24.41 3.47
C GLU A 334 -19.26 25.04 3.45
N ARG A 335 -18.39 24.58 4.35
CA ARG A 335 -17.03 25.12 4.50
C ARG A 335 -15.95 24.05 4.39
N LEU A 336 -16.25 22.90 3.81
CA LEU A 336 -15.30 21.79 3.57
C LEU A 336 -14.42 22.09 2.36
N GLY A 337 -13.11 21.87 2.50
CA GLY A 337 -12.14 21.96 1.43
C GLY A 337 -12.13 20.73 0.53
N ALA A 338 -11.31 20.76 -0.53
CA ALA A 338 -11.22 19.66 -1.49
C ALA A 338 -10.77 18.34 -0.83
N ALA A 339 -9.83 18.40 0.12
CA ALA A 339 -9.36 17.22 0.85
C ALA A 339 -10.46 16.61 1.73
N ASP A 340 -11.25 17.46 2.42
CA ASP A 340 -12.38 17.00 3.26
C ASP A 340 -13.47 16.32 2.42
N LEU A 341 -13.73 16.83 1.22
CA LEU A 341 -14.74 16.30 0.32
C LEU A 341 -14.45 14.88 -0.15
N ALA A 342 -13.21 14.43 -0.10
CA ALA A 342 -12.86 13.03 -0.36
C ALA A 342 -13.55 12.06 0.62
N LEU A 343 -13.69 12.46 1.89
CA LEU A 343 -14.42 11.71 2.90
C LEU A 343 -15.92 12.07 2.91
N HIS A 344 -16.24 13.34 2.97
CA HIS A 344 -17.61 13.80 3.20
C HIS A 344 -18.51 13.73 1.97
N GLY A 345 -17.97 13.84 0.75
CA GLY A 345 -18.75 13.90 -0.48
C GLY A 345 -19.79 12.80 -0.64
N PRO A 346 -19.45 11.50 -0.46
CA PRO A 346 -20.40 10.39 -0.55
C PRO A 346 -21.54 10.45 0.48
N HIS A 347 -21.31 11.10 1.63
CA HIS A 347 -22.30 11.24 2.70
C HIS A 347 -23.18 12.48 2.53
N LEU A 348 -22.67 13.55 1.93
CA LEU A 348 -23.44 14.77 1.62
C LEU A 348 -24.52 14.51 0.59
N ALA A 349 -24.25 13.71 -0.43
CA ALA A 349 -25.21 13.36 -1.47
C ALA A 349 -26.46 12.62 -0.93
N LYS A 350 -26.37 12.02 0.26
CA LYS A 350 -27.48 11.31 0.92
C LYS A 350 -28.29 12.21 1.88
N ARG A 351 -27.91 13.48 2.04
CA ARG A 351 -28.66 14.40 2.91
C ARG A 351 -30.02 14.71 2.31
N GLN A 352 -31.08 14.49 3.09
CA GLN A 352 -32.35 15.15 2.81
C GLN A 352 -32.20 16.66 3.10
N PRO A 353 -32.83 17.55 2.30
CA PRO A 353 -32.86 18.97 2.62
C PRO A 353 -33.41 19.14 4.02
N ARG A 354 -32.72 19.91 4.86
CA ARG A 354 -33.36 20.36 6.13
C ARG A 354 -34.57 21.20 5.74
N MET A 355 -35.77 20.75 6.14
CA MET A 355 -36.99 21.55 6.04
C MET A 355 -36.85 22.80 6.90
#